data_4d10077a5e6c3422958a76ccb7a36bd5
#
_entry.id   4d10077a5e6c3422958a76ccb7a36bd5
#
_cell.length_a   1.000
_cell.length_b   1.000
_cell.length_c   1.000
_cell.angle_alpha   90.00
_cell.angle_beta   90.00
_cell.angle_gamma   90.00
#
_symmetry.space_group_name_H-M   'P 1'
#
loop_
_entity.id
_entity.type
_entity.pdbx_description
1 polymer ?
#
loop_
_entity_poly.entity_id
_entity_poly.type
_entity_poly.pdbx_seq_one_letter_code
_entity_poly.pdbx_strand_id
1 'polypeptide(L)'
;MKLFKNAVLFVVAAVLTINATAQAKKDIVDVAAASQAHTSLVAAIKAADLVTTLKGKGPFTVFAPTNDAFATLPAGTVDNLLKPEKKSKLASILTYHVVAGNLDAKAILAAIKEGGGKTVLTTVAGGMLTAKVVEGKVVLTDENGGMATVTATDLKATNGVIHVIDHVLLPKS
;
A
#
# COMPACT_ATOMS: atom_id res chain seq x y z
N MET A 1 -12.66 73.35 32.84
CA MET A 1 -13.00 72.69 31.56
C MET A 1 -12.04 71.54 31.36
N LYS A 2 -12.48 70.34 31.62
CA LYS A 2 -11.66 69.17 31.44
C LYS A 2 -12.27 68.31 30.34
N LEU A 3 -11.59 68.27 29.20
CA LEU A 3 -11.92 67.42 28.07
C LEU A 3 -11.44 66.00 28.37
N PHE A 4 -12.38 65.10 28.61
CA PHE A 4 -12.08 63.70 28.69
C PHE A 4 -12.10 63.14 27.25
N LYS A 5 -10.92 62.79 26.75
CA LYS A 5 -10.79 62.03 25.52
C LYS A 5 -11.02 60.55 25.85
N ASN A 6 -12.16 60.06 25.50
CA ASN A 6 -12.40 58.61 25.48
C ASN A 6 -11.67 58.01 24.31
N ALA A 7 -10.58 57.32 24.56
CA ALA A 7 -9.95 56.43 23.61
C ALA A 7 -10.72 55.12 23.59
N VAL A 8 -11.53 54.96 22.58
CA VAL A 8 -12.16 53.65 22.30
C VAL A 8 -11.11 52.74 21.67
N LEU A 9 -10.62 51.81 22.47
CA LEU A 9 -9.71 50.78 22.03
C LEU A 9 -10.51 49.72 21.26
N PHE A 10 -10.52 49.74 19.94
CA PHE A 10 -11.01 48.67 19.12
C PHE A 10 -10.06 47.49 19.20
N VAL A 11 -10.38 46.51 20.02
CA VAL A 11 -9.76 45.21 19.99
C VAL A 11 -10.32 44.46 18.80
N VAL A 12 -9.63 44.47 17.66
CA VAL A 12 -9.92 43.57 16.55
C VAL A 12 -9.44 42.20 16.98
N ALA A 13 -10.35 41.39 17.48
CA ALA A 13 -10.11 39.97 17.65
C ALA A 13 -10.00 39.34 16.27
N ALA A 14 -8.75 39.16 15.79
CA ALA A 14 -8.48 38.34 14.62
C ALA A 14 -8.86 36.88 14.98
N VAL A 15 -10.06 36.48 14.59
CA VAL A 15 -10.47 35.09 14.59
C VAL A 15 -9.62 34.39 13.52
N LEU A 16 -8.51 33.80 13.92
CA LEU A 16 -7.79 32.84 13.12
C LEU A 16 -8.71 31.61 12.99
N THR A 17 -9.52 31.60 11.94
CA THR A 17 -10.15 30.38 11.49
C THR A 17 -9.04 29.44 11.00
N ILE A 18 -8.61 28.57 11.89
CA ILE A 18 -7.82 27.41 11.52
C ILE A 18 -8.73 26.56 10.66
N ASN A 19 -8.65 26.75 9.35
CA ASN A 19 -9.16 25.76 8.41
C ASN A 19 -8.30 24.52 8.59
N ALA A 20 -8.65 23.70 9.57
CA ALA A 20 -8.23 22.31 9.58
C ALA A 20 -8.90 21.69 8.35
N THR A 21 -8.19 21.73 7.22
CA THR A 21 -8.49 20.86 6.09
C THR A 21 -8.35 19.46 6.67
N ALA A 22 -9.49 18.84 6.99
CA ALA A 22 -9.55 17.44 7.30
C ALA A 22 -8.89 16.75 6.09
N GLN A 23 -7.64 16.28 6.25
CA GLN A 23 -7.00 15.45 5.27
C GLN A 23 -7.94 14.27 5.05
N ALA A 24 -8.50 14.18 3.86
CA ALA A 24 -9.35 13.07 3.48
C ALA A 24 -8.59 11.79 3.83
N LYS A 25 -9.17 11.00 4.72
CA LYS A 25 -8.57 9.74 5.16
C LYS A 25 -8.48 8.84 3.94
N LYS A 26 -7.28 8.69 3.40
CA LYS A 26 -7.00 7.87 2.22
C LYS A 26 -6.81 6.42 2.67
N ASP A 27 -7.61 5.54 2.13
CA ASP A 27 -7.40 4.10 2.28
C ASP A 27 -6.30 3.59 1.32
N ILE A 28 -6.01 2.31 1.38
CA ILE A 28 -4.98 1.66 0.55
C ILE A 28 -5.22 1.91 -0.94
N VAL A 29 -6.47 1.82 -1.40
CA VAL A 29 -6.82 2.01 -2.81
C VAL A 29 -6.64 3.47 -3.23
N ASP A 30 -7.02 4.41 -2.35
CA ASP A 30 -6.88 5.84 -2.60
C ASP A 30 -5.39 6.26 -2.66
N VAL A 31 -4.56 5.69 -1.79
CA VAL A 31 -3.11 5.93 -1.80
C VAL A 31 -2.48 5.38 -3.08
N ALA A 32 -2.84 4.17 -3.48
CA ALA A 32 -2.36 3.58 -4.73
C ALA A 32 -2.84 4.36 -5.95
N ALA A 33 -4.10 4.80 -5.97
CA ALA A 33 -4.68 5.56 -7.08
C ALA A 33 -4.06 6.97 -7.23
N ALA A 34 -3.56 7.55 -6.16
CA ALA A 34 -2.86 8.83 -6.20
C ALA A 34 -1.43 8.71 -6.75
N SER A 35 -0.91 7.50 -6.88
CA SER A 35 0.44 7.24 -7.36
C SER A 35 0.44 6.90 -8.85
N GLN A 36 1.17 7.67 -9.65
CA GLN A 36 1.34 7.39 -11.08
C GLN A 36 2.14 6.11 -11.34
N ALA A 37 2.92 5.67 -10.38
CA ALA A 37 3.72 4.43 -10.48
C ALA A 37 2.88 3.15 -10.30
N HIS A 38 1.62 3.25 -9.88
CA HIS A 38 0.75 2.12 -9.57
C HIS A 38 -0.54 2.08 -10.41
N THR A 39 -0.57 2.72 -11.56
CA THR A 39 -1.75 2.75 -12.44
C THR A 39 -2.17 1.36 -12.92
N SER A 40 -1.20 0.50 -13.25
CA SER A 40 -1.44 -0.90 -13.63
C SER A 40 -2.05 -1.71 -12.47
N LEU A 41 -1.54 -1.50 -11.25
CA LEU A 41 -2.08 -2.14 -10.05
C LEU A 41 -3.53 -1.73 -9.79
N VAL A 42 -3.83 -0.43 -9.90
CA VAL A 42 -5.20 0.08 -9.69
C VAL A 42 -6.16 -0.47 -10.76
N ALA A 43 -5.72 -0.53 -12.01
CA ALA A 43 -6.49 -1.15 -13.09
C ALA A 43 -6.78 -2.64 -12.80
N ALA A 44 -5.77 -3.37 -12.32
CA ALA A 44 -5.90 -4.77 -11.93
C ALA A 44 -6.87 -4.95 -10.74
N ILE A 45 -6.80 -4.12 -9.71
CA ILE A 45 -7.69 -4.15 -8.55
C ILE A 45 -9.15 -3.93 -8.99
N LYS A 46 -9.39 -2.99 -9.90
CA LYS A 46 -10.73 -2.73 -10.47
C LYS A 46 -11.22 -3.89 -11.32
N ALA A 47 -10.37 -4.45 -12.19
CA ALA A 47 -10.71 -5.59 -13.04
C ALA A 47 -11.03 -6.86 -12.23
N ALA A 48 -10.34 -7.04 -11.10
CA ALA A 48 -10.58 -8.15 -10.16
C ALA A 48 -11.78 -7.93 -9.23
N ASP A 49 -12.37 -6.71 -9.24
CA ASP A 49 -13.46 -6.32 -8.33
C ASP A 49 -13.08 -6.38 -6.84
N LEU A 50 -11.83 -6.08 -6.54
CA LEU A 50 -11.27 -6.10 -5.18
C LEU A 50 -11.28 -4.72 -4.50
N VAL A 51 -11.80 -3.69 -5.14
CA VAL A 51 -11.84 -2.33 -4.59
C VAL A 51 -12.54 -2.31 -3.24
N THR A 52 -13.74 -2.89 -3.16
CA THR A 52 -14.54 -2.95 -1.92
C THR A 52 -13.83 -3.76 -0.82
N THR A 53 -13.19 -4.87 -1.19
CA THR A 53 -12.45 -5.72 -0.27
C THR A 53 -11.26 -4.96 0.34
N LEU A 54 -10.48 -4.27 -0.49
CA LEU A 54 -9.31 -3.51 -0.05
C LEU A 54 -9.66 -2.17 0.63
N LYS A 55 -10.86 -1.67 0.44
CA LYS A 55 -11.41 -0.52 1.19
C LYS A 55 -12.03 -0.93 2.53
N GLY A 56 -12.11 -2.22 2.81
CA GLY A 56 -12.65 -2.76 4.05
C GLY A 56 -11.82 -2.39 5.28
N LYS A 57 -12.36 -2.81 6.42
CA LYS A 57 -11.71 -2.59 7.72
C LYS A 57 -10.48 -3.49 7.83
N GLY A 58 -9.30 -2.94 7.55
CA GLY A 58 -8.04 -3.65 7.79
C GLY A 58 -7.83 -4.06 9.25
N PRO A 59 -6.60 -4.17 9.67
CA PRO A 59 -5.41 -3.71 8.95
C PRO A 59 -4.95 -4.68 7.84
N PHE A 60 -4.48 -4.08 6.75
CA PHE A 60 -3.86 -4.80 5.65
C PHE A 60 -2.44 -4.30 5.39
N THR A 61 -1.55 -5.20 5.00
CA THR A 61 -0.25 -4.84 4.43
C THR A 61 -0.26 -5.23 2.97
N VAL A 62 -0.09 -4.26 2.09
CA VAL A 62 -0.11 -4.47 0.63
C VAL A 62 1.29 -4.29 0.08
N PHE A 63 1.79 -5.29 -0.62
CA PHE A 63 2.99 -5.19 -1.43
C PHE A 63 2.60 -4.77 -2.84
N ALA A 64 2.78 -3.48 -3.13
CA ALA A 64 2.32 -2.85 -4.36
C ALA A 64 3.40 -2.89 -5.45
N PRO A 65 3.26 -3.71 -6.49
CA PRO A 65 4.17 -3.69 -7.63
C PRO A 65 3.96 -2.41 -8.45
N THR A 66 5.06 -1.83 -8.90
CA THR A 66 5.04 -0.66 -9.79
C THR A 66 4.62 -1.03 -11.21
N ASN A 67 4.35 -0.03 -12.06
CA ASN A 67 4.12 -0.25 -13.48
C ASN A 67 5.30 -0.98 -14.13
N ASP A 68 6.53 -0.62 -13.74
CA ASP A 68 7.75 -1.30 -14.21
C ASP A 68 7.80 -2.77 -13.77
N ALA A 69 7.32 -3.07 -12.56
CA ALA A 69 7.19 -4.45 -12.09
C ALA A 69 6.26 -5.28 -12.99
N PHE A 70 5.14 -4.71 -13.40
CA PHE A 70 4.24 -5.35 -14.36
C PHE A 70 4.88 -5.51 -15.75
N ALA A 71 5.72 -4.56 -16.16
CA ALA A 71 6.45 -4.63 -17.43
C ALA A 71 7.50 -5.74 -17.47
N THR A 72 7.96 -6.24 -16.33
CA THR A 72 8.88 -7.40 -16.27
C THR A 72 8.19 -8.73 -16.58
N LEU A 73 6.86 -8.77 -16.53
CA LEU A 73 6.12 -9.96 -16.92
C LEU A 73 6.21 -10.20 -18.45
N PRO A 74 6.10 -11.45 -18.90
CA PRO A 74 6.08 -11.75 -20.32
C PRO A 74 5.04 -10.92 -21.07
N ALA A 75 5.38 -10.47 -22.27
CA ALA A 75 4.48 -9.65 -23.10
C ALA A 75 3.09 -10.29 -23.23
N GLY A 76 2.04 -9.47 -23.04
CA GLY A 76 0.65 -9.93 -23.09
C GLY A 76 0.14 -10.61 -21.81
N THR A 77 0.97 -10.86 -20.82
CA THR A 77 0.53 -11.47 -19.55
C THR A 77 -0.44 -10.57 -18.81
N VAL A 78 -0.14 -9.29 -18.71
CA VAL A 78 -0.99 -8.30 -18.03
C VAL A 78 -2.33 -8.18 -18.75
N ASP A 79 -2.31 -8.01 -20.08
CA ASP A 79 -3.52 -7.92 -20.89
C ASP A 79 -4.38 -9.18 -20.79
N ASN A 80 -3.75 -10.34 -20.74
CA ASN A 80 -4.43 -11.60 -20.50
C ASN A 80 -5.10 -11.68 -19.12
N LEU A 81 -4.40 -11.23 -18.09
CA LEU A 81 -4.91 -11.25 -16.71
C LEU A 81 -6.06 -10.25 -16.51
N LEU A 82 -6.09 -9.16 -17.27
CA LEU A 82 -7.16 -8.17 -17.23
C LEU A 82 -8.45 -8.63 -17.92
N LYS A 83 -8.41 -9.73 -18.65
CA LYS A 83 -9.60 -10.29 -19.29
C LYS A 83 -10.62 -10.79 -18.26
N PRO A 84 -11.92 -10.60 -18.50
CA PRO A 84 -12.98 -11.06 -17.57
C PRO A 84 -12.88 -12.55 -17.23
N GLU A 85 -12.45 -13.37 -18.19
CA GLU A 85 -12.28 -14.83 -18.05
C GLU A 85 -11.16 -15.19 -17.04
N LYS A 86 -10.24 -14.27 -16.80
CA LYS A 86 -9.10 -14.43 -15.88
C LYS A 86 -9.27 -13.69 -14.54
N LYS A 87 -10.45 -13.15 -14.30
CA LYS A 87 -10.77 -12.39 -13.09
C LYS A 87 -10.38 -13.14 -11.80
N SER A 88 -10.71 -14.43 -11.72
CA SER A 88 -10.38 -15.24 -10.54
C SER A 88 -8.86 -15.40 -10.35
N LYS A 89 -8.13 -15.60 -11.45
CA LYS A 89 -6.67 -15.71 -11.39
C LYS A 89 -6.03 -14.37 -11.01
N LEU A 90 -6.53 -13.28 -11.56
CA LEU A 90 -6.09 -11.93 -11.21
C LEU A 90 -6.36 -11.62 -9.74
N ALA A 91 -7.54 -11.96 -9.23
CA ALA A 91 -7.90 -11.81 -7.83
C ALA A 91 -6.97 -12.62 -6.91
N SER A 92 -6.62 -13.85 -7.28
CA SER A 92 -5.66 -14.68 -6.53
C SER A 92 -4.28 -14.04 -6.48
N ILE A 93 -3.80 -13.51 -7.60
CA ILE A 93 -2.51 -12.80 -7.66
C ILE A 93 -2.54 -11.56 -6.77
N LEU A 94 -3.58 -10.75 -6.86
CA LEU A 94 -3.69 -9.51 -6.08
C LEU A 94 -3.83 -9.79 -4.58
N THR A 95 -4.63 -10.78 -4.17
CA THR A 95 -4.75 -11.18 -2.77
C THR A 95 -3.48 -11.85 -2.24
N TYR A 96 -2.67 -12.43 -3.12
CA TYR A 96 -1.34 -12.92 -2.78
C TYR A 96 -0.34 -11.80 -2.43
N HIS A 97 -0.58 -10.58 -2.92
CA HIS A 97 0.19 -9.40 -2.54
C HIS A 97 -0.31 -8.72 -1.26
N VAL A 98 -1.38 -9.23 -0.67
CA VAL A 98 -1.98 -8.67 0.55
C VAL A 98 -1.75 -9.62 1.72
N VAL A 99 -1.20 -9.09 2.80
CA VAL A 99 -1.01 -9.81 4.05
C VAL A 99 -1.95 -9.21 5.10
N ALA A 100 -2.62 -10.05 5.86
CA ALA A 100 -3.45 -9.59 6.98
C ALA A 100 -2.56 -9.07 8.11
N GLY A 101 -2.93 -7.92 8.67
CA GLY A 101 -2.18 -7.26 9.73
C GLY A 101 -1.49 -5.99 9.27
N ASN A 102 -1.02 -5.21 10.23
CA ASN A 102 -0.28 -3.97 9.98
C ASN A 102 1.22 -4.23 10.17
N LEU A 103 1.87 -4.65 9.10
CA LEU A 103 3.30 -4.96 9.08
C LEU A 103 4.06 -3.79 8.46
N ASP A 104 4.43 -2.81 9.26
CA ASP A 104 5.35 -1.78 8.83
C ASP A 104 6.78 -2.35 8.64
N ALA A 105 7.67 -1.56 8.05
CA ALA A 105 9.05 -2.01 7.80
C ALA A 105 9.74 -2.48 9.09
N LYS A 106 9.48 -1.81 10.20
CA LYS A 106 10.06 -2.16 11.50
C LYS A 106 9.56 -3.52 11.99
N ALA A 107 8.26 -3.79 11.86
CA ALA A 107 7.67 -5.08 12.23
C ALA A 107 8.21 -6.22 11.36
N ILE A 108 8.33 -6.00 10.05
CA ILE A 108 8.92 -6.98 9.12
C ILE A 108 10.38 -7.27 9.48
N LEU A 109 11.17 -6.24 9.71
CA LEU A 109 12.59 -6.40 10.09
C LEU A 109 12.75 -7.12 11.44
N ALA A 110 11.90 -6.82 12.43
CA ALA A 110 11.88 -7.51 13.71
C ALA A 110 11.55 -9.00 13.53
N ALA A 111 10.52 -9.32 12.76
CA ALA A 111 10.13 -10.70 12.47
C ALA A 111 11.24 -11.47 11.73
N ILE A 112 11.94 -10.82 10.79
CA ILE A 112 13.09 -11.42 10.10
C ILE A 112 14.22 -11.71 11.09
N LYS A 113 14.50 -10.79 11.99
CA LYS A 113 15.54 -10.94 13.01
C LYS A 113 15.21 -12.09 13.98
N GLU A 114 13.98 -12.15 14.47
CA GLU A 114 13.49 -13.21 15.34
C GLU A 114 13.49 -14.57 14.65
N GLY A 115 13.20 -14.61 13.34
CA GLY A 115 13.21 -15.81 12.52
C GLY A 115 14.60 -16.25 12.03
N GLY A 116 15.68 -15.69 12.58
CA GLY A 116 17.05 -16.08 12.21
C GLY A 116 17.48 -15.64 10.82
N GLY A 117 16.97 -14.50 10.33
CA GLY A 117 17.33 -13.90 9.05
C GLY A 117 16.27 -14.03 7.95
N LYS A 118 15.16 -14.68 8.23
CA LYS A 118 13.99 -14.79 7.36
C LYS A 118 12.70 -14.93 8.16
N THR A 119 11.60 -14.50 7.60
CA THR A 119 10.27 -14.75 8.17
C THR A 119 9.31 -15.15 7.06
N VAL A 120 8.26 -15.88 7.43
CA VAL A 120 7.20 -16.28 6.51
C VAL A 120 5.95 -15.47 6.82
N LEU A 121 5.41 -14.83 5.79
CA LEU A 121 4.19 -14.04 5.85
C LEU A 121 3.07 -14.82 5.14
N THR A 122 1.94 -14.98 5.82
CA THR A 122 0.75 -15.60 5.22
C THR A 122 -0.07 -14.54 4.52
N THR A 123 -0.36 -14.77 3.25
CA THR A 123 -1.15 -13.86 2.42
C THR A 123 -2.65 -14.08 2.59
N VAL A 124 -3.46 -13.11 2.20
CA VAL A 124 -4.92 -13.21 2.19
C VAL A 124 -5.40 -14.30 1.22
N ALA A 125 -4.62 -14.59 0.16
CA ALA A 125 -4.87 -15.71 -0.74
C ALA A 125 -4.64 -17.10 -0.11
N GLY A 126 -4.03 -17.15 1.09
CA GLY A 126 -3.66 -18.40 1.76
C GLY A 126 -2.27 -18.93 1.40
N GLY A 127 -1.58 -18.29 0.47
CA GLY A 127 -0.20 -18.61 0.13
C GLY A 127 0.81 -17.97 1.08
N MET A 128 2.08 -18.32 0.93
CA MET A 128 3.17 -17.86 1.78
C MET A 128 4.18 -17.02 1.01
N LEU A 129 4.64 -15.96 1.64
CA LEU A 129 5.76 -15.14 1.19
C LEU A 129 6.89 -15.24 2.20
N THR A 130 8.09 -15.50 1.73
CA THR A 130 9.28 -15.48 2.58
C THR A 130 9.95 -14.12 2.47
N ALA A 131 10.05 -13.41 3.58
CA ALA A 131 10.78 -12.14 3.66
C ALA A 131 12.16 -12.35 4.27
N LYS A 132 13.18 -11.76 3.68
CA LYS A 132 14.57 -11.75 4.17
C LYS A 132 15.21 -10.39 3.91
N VAL A 133 16.30 -10.09 4.57
CA VAL A 133 17.11 -8.90 4.27
C VAL A 133 18.28 -9.30 3.39
N VAL A 134 18.43 -8.63 2.26
CA VAL A 134 19.55 -8.77 1.33
C VAL A 134 20.08 -7.38 1.04
N GLU A 135 21.36 -7.16 1.28
CA GLU A 135 22.02 -5.87 1.07
C GLU A 135 21.28 -4.66 1.70
N GLY A 136 20.72 -4.88 2.91
CA GLY A 136 19.98 -3.84 3.64
C GLY A 136 18.56 -3.58 3.17
N LYS A 137 18.07 -4.33 2.18
CA LYS A 137 16.69 -4.23 1.66
C LYS A 137 15.90 -5.48 2.00
N VAL A 138 14.61 -5.30 2.21
CA VAL A 138 13.69 -6.43 2.35
C VAL A 138 13.43 -7.02 0.96
N VAL A 139 13.66 -8.30 0.83
CA VAL A 139 13.37 -9.08 -0.38
C VAL A 139 12.30 -10.11 -0.02
N LEU A 140 11.26 -10.13 -0.81
CA LEU A 140 10.20 -11.13 -0.74
C LEU A 140 10.46 -12.23 -1.75
N THR A 141 10.25 -13.46 -1.35
CA THR A 141 10.34 -14.62 -2.23
C THR A 141 8.99 -15.33 -2.24
N ASP A 142 8.44 -15.54 -3.42
CA ASP A 142 7.20 -16.29 -3.59
C ASP A 142 7.42 -17.81 -3.60
N GLU A 143 6.34 -18.56 -3.66
CA GLU A 143 6.38 -20.03 -3.63
C GLU A 143 6.96 -20.66 -4.91
N ASN A 144 7.11 -19.88 -5.98
CA ASN A 144 7.73 -20.31 -7.24
C ASN A 144 9.24 -19.98 -7.30
N GLY A 145 9.76 -19.28 -6.27
CA GLY A 145 11.14 -18.80 -6.23
C GLY A 145 11.33 -17.42 -6.86
N GLY A 146 10.26 -16.77 -7.28
CA GLY A 146 10.30 -15.38 -7.74
C GLY A 146 10.64 -14.44 -6.59
N MET A 147 11.45 -13.42 -6.85
CA MET A 147 11.89 -12.46 -5.85
C MET A 147 11.45 -11.05 -6.22
N ALA A 148 11.02 -10.30 -5.21
CA ALA A 148 10.70 -8.89 -5.32
C ALA A 148 11.40 -8.11 -4.22
N THR A 149 12.04 -7.02 -4.59
CA THR A 149 12.71 -6.13 -3.62
C THR A 149 11.77 -5.01 -3.21
N VAL A 150 11.68 -4.76 -1.93
CA VAL A 150 10.94 -3.61 -1.41
C VAL A 150 11.76 -2.34 -1.65
N THR A 151 11.25 -1.45 -2.48
CA THR A 151 11.93 -0.21 -2.90
C THR A 151 11.49 0.99 -2.08
N ALA A 152 10.27 0.98 -1.56
CA ALA A 152 9.75 1.99 -0.65
C ALA A 152 8.87 1.33 0.40
N THR A 153 8.91 1.84 1.62
CA THR A 153 8.19 1.28 2.77
C THR A 153 7.28 2.31 3.41
N ASP A 154 6.32 1.81 4.22
CA ASP A 154 5.53 2.60 5.16
C ASP A 154 4.69 3.72 4.54
N LEU A 155 4.16 3.50 3.34
CA LEU A 155 3.10 4.35 2.80
C LEU A 155 1.82 4.06 3.58
N LYS A 156 1.54 4.92 4.54
CA LYS A 156 0.42 4.73 5.48
C LYS A 156 -0.92 5.05 4.83
N ALA A 157 -1.87 4.15 5.03
CA ALA A 157 -3.27 4.32 4.71
C ALA A 157 -4.13 4.16 5.97
N THR A 158 -5.38 4.55 5.91
CA THR A 158 -6.28 4.47 7.08
C THR A 158 -6.61 3.06 7.50
N ASN A 159 -6.55 2.12 6.58
CA ASN A 159 -6.84 0.70 6.79
C ASN A 159 -5.63 -0.23 6.59
N GLY A 160 -4.42 0.32 6.56
CA GLY A 160 -3.21 -0.49 6.44
C GLY A 160 -1.97 0.27 6.02
N VAL A 161 -1.01 -0.47 5.52
CA VAL A 161 0.28 0.06 5.04
C VAL A 161 0.62 -0.54 3.69
N ILE A 162 1.30 0.23 2.86
CA ILE A 162 1.73 -0.18 1.52
C ILE A 162 3.25 -0.18 1.47
N HIS A 163 3.82 -1.26 0.96
CA HIS A 163 5.22 -1.36 0.60
C HIS A 163 5.34 -1.52 -0.91
N VAL A 164 6.19 -0.72 -1.53
CA VAL A 164 6.39 -0.75 -2.98
C VAL A 164 7.44 -1.81 -3.32
N ILE A 165 7.13 -2.65 -4.31
CA ILE A 165 8.02 -3.71 -4.79
C ILE A 165 8.29 -3.56 -6.28
N ASP A 166 9.45 -4.06 -6.72
CA ASP A 166 9.97 -3.94 -8.08
C ASP A 166 9.60 -5.10 -9.02
N HIS A 167 8.99 -6.16 -8.49
CA HIS A 167 8.54 -7.33 -9.25
C HIS A 167 7.18 -7.81 -8.76
N VAL A 168 6.42 -8.42 -9.66
CA VAL A 168 5.14 -9.06 -9.33
C VAL A 168 5.40 -10.45 -8.77
N LEU A 169 4.80 -10.74 -7.61
CA LEU A 169 4.85 -12.06 -6.97
C LEU A 169 3.70 -12.93 -7.50
N LEU A 170 3.99 -14.20 -7.71
CA LEU A 170 3.00 -15.13 -8.26
C LEU A 170 2.73 -16.26 -7.28
N PRO A 171 1.45 -16.55 -6.99
CA PRO A 171 1.11 -17.71 -6.18
C PRO A 171 1.43 -18.99 -6.94
N LYS A 172 1.66 -20.06 -6.20
CA LYS A 172 1.81 -21.39 -6.79
C LYS A 172 0.53 -21.81 -7.49
N SER A 173 0.67 -22.29 -8.72
CA SER A 173 -0.46 -22.76 -9.56
C SER A 173 -1.00 -24.08 -9.06
#